data_aaf6e19da9448eaa0356e34ba9f5f527
#
_entry.id   aaf6e19da9448eaa0356e34ba9f5f527
#
_cell.length_a   1.000
_cell.length_b   1.000
_cell.length_c   1.000
_cell.angle_alpha   90.00
_cell.angle_beta   90.00
_cell.angle_gamma   90.00
#
_symmetry.space_group_name_H-M   'P 1'
#
loop_
_entity.id
_entity.type
_entity.pdbx_description
1 polymer ?
#
loop_
_entity_poly.entity_id
_entity_poly.type
_entity_poly.pdbx_seq_one_letter_code
_entity_poly.pdbx_strand_id
1 'polypeptide(L)'
;MESAGIYQTLSKELGSEVYYQRPGGLILIETEEQLAVMEEVVANQKKCGMEVEIISGDDARKMEPYLSKNIAAAAYSALDGHADPIATTLAFAKKAKELGAEFWTHTQVTGITVKNGAVRGVQTSRGEIETECAVVAAGAWSPFIGEMVGLDVPIRPRRGQTMVTEPLPPIFHKELLCARYIAIKHHPELAKGSDDPGLKLGVGLSIEQTEHGNLLIGNNREFAGYDVSTSFEVLREVCNYVTRFVPFLKDVNIIRTFSGLRPFCEDGSPIIGATKALPGLIFATGHEGDGIALAPITGELVSDLIKEGKTKHDISSFSYDRFIK
;
A
#
# COMPACT_ATOMS: atom_id res chain seq x y z
N MET A 1 -7.57 -8.15 -8.49
CA MET A 1 -8.28 -7.90 -9.77
C MET A 1 -9.63 -7.20 -9.56
N GLU A 2 -10.53 -7.71 -8.73
CA GLU A 2 -11.86 -7.09 -8.52
C GLU A 2 -11.78 -5.64 -8.03
N SER A 3 -10.98 -5.35 -7.02
CA SER A 3 -10.78 -3.99 -6.52
C SER A 3 -10.27 -3.01 -7.59
N ALA A 4 -9.36 -3.44 -8.45
CA ALA A 4 -8.90 -2.64 -9.58
C ALA A 4 -10.01 -2.42 -10.63
N GLY A 5 -10.96 -3.36 -10.73
CA GLY A 5 -12.16 -3.19 -11.55
C GLY A 5 -13.07 -2.07 -11.03
N ILE A 6 -13.23 -1.96 -9.70
CA ILE A 6 -14.02 -0.90 -9.06
C ILE A 6 -13.46 0.48 -9.39
N TYR A 7 -12.14 0.65 -9.40
CA TYR A 7 -11.52 1.94 -9.71
C TYR A 7 -11.90 2.50 -11.09
N GLN A 8 -12.25 1.66 -12.07
CA GLN A 8 -12.63 2.11 -13.42
C GLN A 8 -13.90 2.95 -13.43
N THR A 9 -14.79 2.76 -12.48
CA THR A 9 -16.06 3.49 -12.38
C THR A 9 -16.10 4.43 -11.18
N LEU A 10 -15.08 4.39 -10.31
CA LEU A 10 -15.10 5.01 -8.98
C LEU A 10 -15.28 6.53 -9.02
N SER A 11 -14.60 7.25 -9.94
CA SER A 11 -14.79 8.71 -10.09
C SER A 11 -16.25 9.06 -10.39
N LYS A 12 -16.90 8.27 -11.26
CA LYS A 12 -18.32 8.47 -11.60
C LYS A 12 -19.23 8.16 -10.42
N GLU A 13 -18.99 7.08 -9.71
CA GLU A 13 -19.79 6.62 -8.57
C GLU A 13 -19.71 7.61 -7.39
N LEU A 14 -18.51 8.10 -7.12
CA LEU A 14 -18.26 9.06 -6.05
C LEU A 14 -18.62 10.50 -6.43
N GLY A 15 -18.81 10.79 -7.73
CA GLY A 15 -19.02 12.15 -8.23
C GLY A 15 -17.83 13.09 -7.96
N SER A 16 -16.64 12.52 -7.94
CA SER A 16 -15.37 13.22 -7.67
C SER A 16 -14.22 12.48 -8.32
N GLU A 17 -13.25 13.21 -8.87
CA GLU A 17 -12.10 12.61 -9.54
C GLU A 17 -11.17 11.92 -8.55
N VAL A 18 -10.74 10.70 -8.89
CA VAL A 18 -9.75 9.90 -8.12
C VAL A 18 -8.44 9.74 -8.89
N TYR A 19 -8.33 10.33 -10.07
CA TYR A 19 -7.16 10.28 -10.96
C TYR A 19 -6.64 8.86 -11.18
N TYR A 20 -7.58 7.91 -11.34
CA TYR A 20 -7.20 6.53 -11.65
C TYR A 20 -6.73 6.44 -13.10
N GLN A 21 -5.51 5.95 -13.28
CA GLN A 21 -4.92 5.68 -14.57
C GLN A 21 -4.43 4.24 -14.63
N ARG A 22 -4.43 3.67 -15.82
CA ARG A 22 -4.00 2.29 -16.06
C ARG A 22 -2.99 2.22 -17.19
N PRO A 23 -1.82 2.83 -17.01
CA PRO A 23 -0.79 2.89 -18.06
C PRO A 23 -0.08 1.55 -18.27
N GLY A 24 -0.24 0.60 -17.36
CA GLY A 24 0.58 -0.58 -17.22
C GLY A 24 1.82 -0.30 -16.38
N GLY A 25 2.49 -1.37 -15.95
CA GLY A 25 3.65 -1.29 -15.06
C GLY A 25 4.82 -2.17 -15.50
N LEU A 26 6.01 -1.77 -15.12
CA LEU A 26 7.26 -2.48 -15.32
C LEU A 26 7.95 -2.72 -13.97
N ILE A 27 8.19 -3.97 -13.62
CA ILE A 27 9.05 -4.33 -12.50
C ILE A 27 10.43 -4.62 -13.08
N LEU A 28 11.35 -3.69 -12.92
CA LEU A 28 12.67 -3.68 -13.53
C LEU A 28 13.62 -4.67 -12.85
N ILE A 29 14.36 -5.43 -13.64
CA ILE A 29 15.24 -6.53 -13.22
C ILE A 29 16.67 -6.21 -13.63
N GLU A 30 17.61 -6.23 -12.66
CA GLU A 30 19.02 -5.90 -12.88
C GLU A 30 19.90 -7.14 -13.02
N THR A 31 19.60 -8.22 -12.30
CA THR A 31 20.49 -9.39 -12.20
C THR A 31 19.78 -10.70 -12.57
N GLU A 32 20.57 -11.73 -12.90
CA GLU A 32 20.03 -13.05 -13.22
C GLU A 32 19.33 -13.71 -12.03
N GLU A 33 19.82 -13.47 -10.80
CA GLU A 33 19.18 -13.98 -9.58
C GLU A 33 17.79 -13.33 -9.39
N GLN A 34 17.67 -12.02 -9.64
CA GLN A 34 16.38 -11.35 -9.62
C GLN A 34 15.46 -11.89 -10.72
N LEU A 35 15.99 -12.16 -11.91
CA LEU A 35 15.23 -12.68 -13.03
C LEU A 35 14.64 -14.06 -12.69
N ALA A 36 15.42 -14.96 -12.15
CA ALA A 36 14.94 -16.29 -11.75
C ALA A 36 13.78 -16.22 -10.75
N VAL A 37 13.89 -15.34 -9.73
CA VAL A 37 12.80 -15.12 -8.76
C VAL A 37 11.57 -14.55 -9.45
N MET A 38 11.73 -13.56 -10.34
CA MET A 38 10.62 -12.92 -11.01
C MET A 38 9.92 -13.84 -12.01
N GLU A 39 10.64 -14.78 -12.65
CA GLU A 39 10.02 -15.82 -13.48
C GLU A 39 9.08 -16.71 -12.67
N GLU A 40 9.50 -17.12 -11.45
CA GLU A 40 8.63 -17.87 -10.54
C GLU A 40 7.40 -17.05 -10.11
N VAL A 41 7.58 -15.79 -9.73
CA VAL A 41 6.50 -14.88 -9.34
C VAL A 41 5.50 -14.70 -10.48
N VAL A 42 5.98 -14.41 -11.69
CA VAL A 42 5.16 -14.24 -12.89
C VAL A 42 4.42 -15.54 -13.24
N ALA A 43 5.07 -16.69 -13.13
CA ALA A 43 4.42 -17.99 -13.34
C ALA A 43 3.25 -18.21 -12.36
N ASN A 44 3.41 -17.83 -11.10
CA ASN A 44 2.36 -17.93 -10.09
C ASN A 44 1.23 -16.92 -10.33
N GLN A 45 1.55 -15.69 -10.73
CA GLN A 45 0.56 -14.68 -11.10
C GLN A 45 -0.29 -15.14 -12.30
N LYS A 46 0.32 -15.74 -13.32
CA LYS A 46 -0.39 -16.33 -14.48
C LYS A 46 -1.36 -17.45 -14.06
N LYS A 47 -0.98 -18.31 -13.10
CA LYS A 47 -1.88 -19.34 -12.55
C LYS A 47 -3.12 -18.74 -11.88
N CYS A 48 -2.98 -17.51 -11.33
CA CYS A 48 -4.10 -16.74 -10.76
C CYS A 48 -4.89 -15.94 -11.81
N GLY A 49 -4.61 -16.14 -13.11
CA GLY A 49 -5.31 -15.46 -14.19
C GLY A 49 -4.84 -14.03 -14.46
N MET A 50 -3.66 -13.63 -13.97
CA MET A 50 -3.10 -12.31 -14.25
C MET A 50 -2.39 -12.28 -15.61
N GLU A 51 -2.58 -11.19 -16.33
CA GLU A 51 -1.88 -10.89 -17.58
C GLU A 51 -0.56 -10.19 -17.26
N VAL A 52 0.50 -10.96 -17.12
CA VAL A 52 1.85 -10.47 -16.83
C VAL A 52 2.88 -11.32 -17.58
N GLU A 53 3.97 -10.72 -18.04
CA GLU A 53 5.02 -11.41 -18.77
C GLU A 53 6.41 -10.85 -18.45
N ILE A 54 7.45 -11.70 -18.64
CA ILE A 54 8.83 -11.23 -18.63
C ILE A 54 9.18 -10.77 -20.05
N ILE A 55 9.66 -9.55 -20.16
CA ILE A 55 10.14 -8.95 -21.41
C ILE A 55 11.63 -8.63 -21.29
N SER A 56 12.29 -8.51 -22.45
CA SER A 56 13.70 -8.12 -22.48
C SER A 56 13.92 -6.68 -22.01
N GLY A 57 15.13 -6.35 -21.53
CA GLY A 57 15.49 -4.96 -21.22
C GLY A 57 15.39 -4.04 -22.45
N ASP A 58 15.61 -4.56 -23.67
CA ASP A 58 15.43 -3.78 -24.90
C ASP A 58 13.97 -3.46 -25.16
N ASP A 59 13.06 -4.38 -24.91
CA ASP A 59 11.62 -4.12 -25.05
C ASP A 59 11.11 -3.18 -23.98
N ALA A 60 11.61 -3.29 -22.74
CA ALA A 60 11.31 -2.33 -21.68
C ALA A 60 11.77 -0.91 -22.07
N ARG A 61 12.96 -0.76 -22.68
CA ARG A 61 13.47 0.53 -23.17
C ARG A 61 12.68 1.09 -24.37
N LYS A 62 12.06 0.25 -25.19
CA LYS A 62 11.13 0.72 -26.23
C LYS A 62 9.87 1.34 -25.62
N MET A 63 9.40 0.81 -24.49
CA MET A 63 8.25 1.35 -23.76
C MET A 63 8.62 2.61 -22.98
N GLU A 64 9.82 2.61 -22.36
CA GLU A 64 10.35 3.67 -21.51
C GLU A 64 11.78 4.05 -21.93
N PRO A 65 11.94 4.98 -22.88
CA PRO A 65 13.25 5.28 -23.51
C PRO A 65 14.32 5.82 -22.57
N TYR A 66 13.94 6.34 -21.40
CA TYR A 66 14.87 6.89 -20.42
C TYR A 66 15.49 5.83 -19.49
N LEU A 67 15.08 4.56 -19.64
CA LEU A 67 15.67 3.48 -18.85
C LEU A 67 17.11 3.19 -19.23
N SER A 68 17.92 2.91 -18.20
CA SER A 68 19.32 2.53 -18.33
C SER A 68 19.51 1.27 -19.19
N LYS A 69 20.65 1.20 -19.89
CA LYS A 69 21.08 0.01 -20.64
C LYS A 69 21.40 -1.18 -19.72
N ASN A 70 21.59 -0.96 -18.43
CA ASN A 70 21.94 -1.99 -17.46
C ASN A 70 20.72 -2.82 -16.99
N ILE A 71 19.51 -2.49 -17.45
CA ILE A 71 18.32 -3.27 -17.15
C ILE A 71 18.32 -4.51 -18.03
N ALA A 72 18.38 -5.69 -17.40
CA ALA A 72 18.46 -6.98 -18.07
C ALA A 72 17.09 -7.41 -18.63
N ALA A 73 16.03 -7.24 -17.83
CA ALA A 73 14.66 -7.62 -18.16
C ALA A 73 13.66 -6.78 -17.37
N ALA A 74 12.36 -6.98 -17.62
CA ALA A 74 11.30 -6.46 -16.78
C ALA A 74 10.10 -7.43 -16.75
N ALA A 75 9.37 -7.49 -15.63
CA ALA A 75 8.04 -8.05 -15.62
C ALA A 75 7.06 -6.94 -16.01
N TYR A 76 6.28 -7.17 -17.05
CA TYR A 76 5.32 -6.23 -17.62
C TYR A 76 3.90 -6.69 -17.38
N SER A 77 3.04 -5.78 -16.90
CA SER A 77 1.59 -5.97 -16.87
C SER A 77 0.90 -4.75 -17.49
N ALA A 78 0.05 -4.99 -18.48
CA ALA A 78 -0.79 -3.94 -19.07
C ALA A 78 -1.93 -3.51 -18.12
N LEU A 79 -2.18 -4.28 -17.06
CA LEU A 79 -3.27 -4.08 -16.12
C LEU A 79 -2.90 -3.26 -14.89
N ASP A 80 -1.61 -2.97 -14.69
CA ASP A 80 -1.15 -2.14 -13.60
C ASP A 80 -1.57 -0.68 -13.77
N GLY A 81 -1.81 -0.03 -12.65
CA GLY A 81 -2.24 1.36 -12.63
C GLY A 81 -2.14 1.96 -11.24
N HIS A 82 -2.40 3.24 -11.17
CA HIS A 82 -2.37 4.01 -9.94
C HIS A 82 -3.62 4.88 -9.79
N ALA A 83 -3.86 5.34 -8.58
CA ALA A 83 -4.86 6.35 -8.25
C ALA A 83 -4.25 7.33 -7.26
N ASP A 84 -4.67 8.60 -7.30
CA ASP A 84 -4.25 9.57 -6.28
C ASP A 84 -4.86 9.19 -4.93
N PRO A 85 -4.04 8.84 -3.90
CA PRO A 85 -4.54 8.40 -2.61
C PRO A 85 -5.27 9.49 -1.83
N ILE A 86 -4.87 10.75 -2.00
CA ILE A 86 -5.49 11.89 -1.32
C ILE A 86 -6.84 12.18 -1.97
N ALA A 87 -6.88 12.30 -3.30
CA ALA A 87 -8.11 12.52 -4.04
C ALA A 87 -9.12 11.39 -3.79
N THR A 88 -8.67 10.12 -3.83
CA THR A 88 -9.49 8.95 -3.54
C THR A 88 -10.09 9.01 -2.13
N THR A 89 -9.27 9.29 -1.12
CA THR A 89 -9.74 9.40 0.28
C THR A 89 -10.77 10.52 0.44
N LEU A 90 -10.52 11.69 -0.16
CA LEU A 90 -11.43 12.84 -0.10
C LEU A 90 -12.73 12.59 -0.86
N ALA A 91 -12.67 11.89 -2.00
CA ALA A 91 -13.84 11.50 -2.78
C ALA A 91 -14.77 10.57 -1.99
N PHE A 92 -14.22 9.53 -1.36
CA PHE A 92 -14.98 8.65 -0.47
C PHE A 92 -15.58 9.42 0.71
N ALA A 93 -14.79 10.27 1.38
CA ALA A 93 -15.28 11.05 2.50
C ALA A 93 -16.41 12.00 2.11
N LYS A 94 -16.28 12.68 0.96
CA LYS A 94 -17.33 13.56 0.44
C LYS A 94 -18.62 12.77 0.17
N LYS A 95 -18.50 11.65 -0.55
CA LYS A 95 -19.67 10.82 -0.87
C LYS A 95 -20.33 10.23 0.36
N ALA A 96 -19.56 9.75 1.32
CA ALA A 96 -20.09 9.27 2.59
C ALA A 96 -20.85 10.36 3.35
N LYS A 97 -20.35 11.60 3.38
CA LYS A 97 -21.06 12.77 3.95
C LYS A 97 -22.39 13.04 3.25
N GLU A 98 -22.40 13.00 1.92
CA GLU A 98 -23.64 13.18 1.14
C GLU A 98 -24.68 12.10 1.47
N LEU A 99 -24.23 10.92 1.86
CA LEU A 99 -25.07 9.80 2.28
C LEU A 99 -25.40 9.79 3.79
N GLY A 100 -25.01 10.85 4.53
CA GLY A 100 -25.35 11.04 5.94
C GLY A 100 -24.30 10.56 6.93
N ALA A 101 -23.11 10.14 6.50
CA ALA A 101 -22.02 9.82 7.44
C ALA A 101 -21.46 11.08 8.11
N GLU A 102 -21.19 11.00 9.40
CA GLU A 102 -20.55 12.06 10.17
C GLU A 102 -19.03 11.81 10.28
N PHE A 103 -18.25 12.89 10.15
CA PHE A 103 -16.80 12.88 10.30
C PHE A 103 -16.40 13.77 11.48
N TRP A 104 -15.86 13.17 12.51
CA TRP A 104 -15.39 13.85 13.71
C TRP A 104 -13.87 13.99 13.66
N THR A 105 -13.37 14.97 12.92
CA THR A 105 -11.95 15.31 12.89
C THR A 105 -11.50 15.83 14.25
N HIS A 106 -10.19 15.72 14.54
CA HIS A 106 -9.61 16.09 15.85
C HIS A 106 -10.31 15.43 17.04
N THR A 107 -10.78 14.20 16.85
CA THR A 107 -11.48 13.42 17.85
C THR A 107 -10.74 12.10 18.06
N GLN A 108 -10.05 12.02 19.19
CA GLN A 108 -9.30 10.80 19.54
C GLN A 108 -10.23 9.76 20.15
N VAL A 109 -10.12 8.52 19.70
CA VAL A 109 -10.71 7.37 20.39
C VAL A 109 -9.86 7.09 21.63
N THR A 110 -10.50 7.03 22.79
CA THR A 110 -9.86 6.83 24.10
C THR A 110 -10.24 5.50 24.76
N GLY A 111 -11.22 4.80 24.21
CA GLY A 111 -11.67 3.51 24.70
C GLY A 111 -12.79 2.91 23.87
N ILE A 112 -13.07 1.65 24.13
CA ILE A 112 -14.24 0.94 23.60
C ILE A 112 -15.05 0.44 24.80
N THR A 113 -16.32 0.79 24.86
CA THR A 113 -17.23 0.34 25.91
C THR A 113 -17.67 -1.08 25.61
N VAL A 114 -17.36 -2.00 26.50
CA VAL A 114 -17.74 -3.41 26.43
C VAL A 114 -18.72 -3.74 27.54
N LYS A 115 -19.90 -4.29 27.21
CA LYS A 115 -20.86 -4.80 28.19
C LYS A 115 -21.34 -6.19 27.76
N ASN A 116 -21.41 -7.10 28.68
CA ASN A 116 -21.80 -8.48 28.43
C ASN A 116 -20.96 -9.17 27.33
N GLY A 117 -19.64 -8.85 27.27
CA GLY A 117 -18.71 -9.43 26.32
C GLY A 117 -18.86 -8.95 24.88
N ALA A 118 -19.55 -7.84 24.61
CA ALA A 118 -19.73 -7.29 23.27
C ALA A 118 -19.55 -5.76 23.27
N VAL A 119 -19.22 -5.20 22.10
CA VAL A 119 -19.14 -3.75 21.89
C VAL A 119 -20.49 -3.11 22.17
N ARG A 120 -20.49 -1.98 22.91
CA ARG A 120 -21.68 -1.15 23.20
C ARG A 120 -21.43 0.34 23.02
N GLY A 121 -20.19 0.74 22.72
CA GLY A 121 -19.88 2.13 22.48
C GLY A 121 -18.42 2.36 22.17
N VAL A 122 -18.11 3.56 21.68
CA VAL A 122 -16.77 4.07 21.47
C VAL A 122 -16.59 5.35 22.28
N GLN A 123 -15.63 5.35 23.19
CA GLN A 123 -15.28 6.52 23.98
C GLN A 123 -14.34 7.41 23.17
N THR A 124 -14.60 8.70 23.17
CA THR A 124 -13.80 9.69 22.44
C THR A 124 -13.46 10.89 23.32
N SER A 125 -12.50 11.71 22.87
CA SER A 125 -12.18 13.00 23.51
C SER A 125 -13.34 14.00 23.50
N ARG A 126 -14.45 13.71 22.79
CA ARG A 126 -15.65 14.57 22.68
C ARG A 126 -16.91 13.94 23.28
N GLY A 127 -16.78 12.80 23.90
CA GLY A 127 -17.89 12.04 24.50
C GLY A 127 -17.98 10.63 23.97
N GLU A 128 -18.95 9.89 24.48
CA GLU A 128 -19.20 8.50 24.10
C GLU A 128 -20.22 8.42 22.96
N ILE A 129 -19.97 7.51 22.02
CA ILE A 129 -20.89 7.15 20.93
C ILE A 129 -21.40 5.76 21.24
N GLU A 130 -22.70 5.61 21.49
CA GLU A 130 -23.33 4.31 21.65
C GLU A 130 -23.42 3.59 20.32
N THR A 131 -22.91 2.37 20.26
CA THR A 131 -22.94 1.51 19.07
C THR A 131 -22.73 0.05 19.43
N GLU A 132 -23.31 -0.85 18.65
CA GLU A 132 -23.09 -2.29 18.77
C GLU A 132 -22.04 -2.82 17.79
N CYS A 133 -21.55 -1.94 16.89
CA CYS A 133 -20.53 -2.29 15.90
C CYS A 133 -19.49 -1.19 15.78
N ALA A 134 -18.21 -1.55 15.92
CA ALA A 134 -17.10 -0.66 15.70
C ALA A 134 -16.12 -1.27 14.69
N VAL A 135 -15.67 -0.46 13.72
CA VAL A 135 -14.68 -0.87 12.71
C VAL A 135 -13.34 -0.22 13.03
N VAL A 136 -12.32 -1.03 13.22
CA VAL A 136 -10.94 -0.57 13.43
C VAL A 136 -10.26 -0.44 12.08
N ALA A 137 -10.22 0.78 11.54
CA ALA A 137 -9.53 1.14 10.30
C ALA A 137 -8.35 2.09 10.57
N ALA A 138 -7.68 1.90 11.72
CA ALA A 138 -6.67 2.83 12.25
C ALA A 138 -5.24 2.60 11.68
N GLY A 139 -5.08 1.75 10.65
CA GLY A 139 -3.81 1.51 10.00
C GLY A 139 -2.71 1.10 10.98
N ALA A 140 -1.58 1.79 10.97
CA ALA A 140 -0.45 1.52 11.86
C ALA A 140 -0.78 1.75 13.36
N TRP A 141 -1.85 2.47 13.67
CA TRP A 141 -2.30 2.72 15.05
C TRP A 141 -3.33 1.71 15.57
N SER A 142 -3.69 0.70 14.78
CA SER A 142 -4.64 -0.35 15.18
C SER A 142 -4.24 -1.11 16.47
N PRO A 143 -2.95 -1.34 16.78
CA PRO A 143 -2.55 -1.95 18.04
C PRO A 143 -3.05 -1.20 19.27
N PHE A 144 -3.00 0.14 19.27
CA PHE A 144 -3.49 0.94 20.40
C PHE A 144 -5.00 0.79 20.63
N ILE A 145 -5.76 0.58 19.55
CA ILE A 145 -7.21 0.31 19.69
C ILE A 145 -7.42 -1.11 20.21
N GLY A 146 -6.62 -2.08 19.75
CA GLY A 146 -6.66 -3.45 20.29
C GLY A 146 -6.36 -3.51 21.79
N GLU A 147 -5.32 -2.80 22.24
CA GLU A 147 -4.95 -2.71 23.64
C GLU A 147 -6.10 -2.21 24.55
N MET A 148 -6.95 -1.29 24.06
CA MET A 148 -8.10 -0.78 24.80
C MET A 148 -9.12 -1.88 25.18
N VAL A 149 -9.08 -3.01 24.47
CA VAL A 149 -9.98 -4.16 24.69
C VAL A 149 -9.22 -5.46 24.98
N GLY A 150 -7.93 -5.37 25.29
CA GLY A 150 -7.09 -6.51 25.64
C GLY A 150 -6.74 -7.43 24.47
N LEU A 151 -6.79 -6.94 23.24
CA LEU A 151 -6.40 -7.67 22.02
C LEU A 151 -5.02 -7.23 21.54
N ASP A 152 -4.14 -8.19 21.29
CA ASP A 152 -2.84 -7.95 20.67
C ASP A 152 -3.00 -7.96 19.14
N VAL A 153 -2.99 -6.79 18.53
CA VAL A 153 -3.13 -6.65 17.06
C VAL A 153 -1.73 -6.61 16.45
N PRO A 154 -1.29 -7.63 15.68
CA PRO A 154 0.09 -7.78 15.23
C PRO A 154 0.41 -6.89 14.03
N ILE A 155 0.20 -5.61 14.19
CA ILE A 155 0.51 -4.57 13.22
C ILE A 155 1.71 -3.75 13.72
N ARG A 156 2.68 -3.54 12.85
CA ARG A 156 3.85 -2.70 13.14
C ARG A 156 3.95 -1.57 12.12
N PRO A 157 4.24 -0.33 12.55
CA PRO A 157 4.49 0.76 11.61
C PRO A 157 5.77 0.48 10.82
N ARG A 158 5.68 0.46 9.49
CA ARG A 158 6.82 0.33 8.59
C ARG A 158 6.96 1.60 7.75
N ARG A 159 7.94 2.43 8.12
CA ARG A 159 8.18 3.72 7.47
C ARG A 159 8.64 3.53 6.03
N GLY A 160 8.09 4.35 5.14
CA GLY A 160 8.58 4.56 3.79
C GLY A 160 8.75 6.04 3.51
N GLN A 161 9.81 6.39 2.81
CA GLN A 161 10.16 7.78 2.49
C GLN A 161 10.05 7.99 0.98
N THR A 162 9.48 9.11 0.57
CA THR A 162 9.22 9.46 -0.83
C THR A 162 9.75 10.86 -1.11
N MET A 163 10.29 11.03 -2.29
CA MET A 163 10.72 12.31 -2.85
C MET A 163 9.74 12.76 -3.93
N VAL A 164 9.53 14.07 -4.02
CA VAL A 164 8.74 14.71 -5.05
C VAL A 164 9.68 15.61 -5.87
N THR A 165 9.70 15.43 -7.18
CA THR A 165 10.50 16.26 -8.07
C THR A 165 9.77 17.55 -8.44
N GLU A 166 10.48 18.49 -9.03
CA GLU A 166 9.88 19.53 -9.86
C GLU A 166 9.02 18.90 -10.97
N PRO A 167 8.01 19.62 -11.52
CA PRO A 167 7.22 19.09 -12.61
C PRO A 167 8.06 18.94 -13.88
N LEU A 168 7.88 17.81 -14.54
CA LEU A 168 8.53 17.45 -15.79
C LEU A 168 7.47 17.29 -16.90
N PRO A 169 7.84 17.44 -18.17
CA PRO A 169 6.97 17.00 -19.26
C PRO A 169 6.56 15.52 -19.08
N PRO A 170 5.49 15.04 -19.71
CA PRO A 170 5.17 13.61 -19.71
C PRO A 170 6.32 12.80 -20.30
N ILE A 171 7.05 12.08 -19.47
CA ILE A 171 8.27 11.32 -19.84
C ILE A 171 8.16 9.85 -19.48
N PHE A 172 7.32 9.51 -18.51
CA PHE A 172 7.02 8.12 -18.17
C PHE A 172 5.59 7.76 -18.61
N HIS A 173 5.48 6.58 -19.18
CA HIS A 173 4.23 6.03 -19.71
C HIS A 173 3.80 4.78 -18.94
N LYS A 174 4.64 4.31 -18.00
CA LYS A 174 4.43 3.12 -17.17
C LYS A 174 4.79 3.41 -15.72
N GLU A 175 4.15 2.67 -14.82
CA GLU A 175 4.61 2.57 -13.44
C GLU A 175 5.94 1.82 -13.40
N LEU A 176 6.92 2.37 -12.73
CA LEU A 176 8.24 1.74 -12.61
C LEU A 176 8.48 1.25 -11.18
N LEU A 177 8.70 -0.02 -11.04
CA LEU A 177 9.10 -0.68 -9.79
C LEU A 177 10.42 -1.44 -10.00
N CYS A 178 11.09 -1.88 -8.94
CA CYS A 178 12.23 -2.80 -9.06
C CYS A 178 11.94 -4.17 -8.47
N ALA A 179 12.53 -5.19 -9.07
CA ALA A 179 12.44 -6.57 -8.61
C ALA A 179 13.17 -6.83 -7.27
N ARG A 180 14.13 -5.98 -6.90
CA ARG A 180 14.97 -6.12 -5.71
C ARG A 180 14.18 -6.45 -4.44
N TYR A 181 13.11 -5.68 -4.19
CA TYR A 181 12.30 -5.89 -2.99
C TYR A 181 11.55 -7.24 -3.02
N ILE A 182 10.98 -7.58 -4.17
CA ILE A 182 10.25 -8.84 -4.36
C ILE A 182 11.21 -10.01 -4.20
N ALA A 183 12.37 -9.93 -4.82
CA ALA A 183 13.41 -10.96 -4.74
C ALA A 183 13.84 -11.19 -3.28
N ILE A 184 14.11 -10.13 -2.51
CA ILE A 184 14.53 -10.26 -1.11
C ILE A 184 13.37 -10.78 -0.22
N LYS A 185 12.12 -10.41 -0.52
CA LYS A 185 10.95 -10.90 0.23
C LYS A 185 10.82 -12.43 0.09
N HIS A 186 11.04 -12.96 -1.11
CA HIS A 186 10.95 -14.40 -1.38
C HIS A 186 12.24 -15.15 -1.01
N HIS A 187 13.40 -14.51 -1.17
CA HIS A 187 14.74 -15.06 -0.95
C HIS A 187 15.59 -14.13 -0.08
N PRO A 188 15.36 -14.09 1.26
CA PRO A 188 16.09 -13.22 2.18
C PRO A 188 17.61 -13.44 2.17
N GLU A 189 18.08 -14.61 1.74
CA GLU A 189 19.49 -14.93 1.58
C GLU A 189 20.20 -14.03 0.56
N LEU A 190 19.50 -13.47 -0.43
CA LEU A 190 20.07 -12.55 -1.42
C LEU A 190 20.56 -11.22 -0.80
N ALA A 191 20.06 -10.89 0.39
CA ALA A 191 20.51 -9.71 1.14
C ALA A 191 21.60 -10.02 2.17
N LYS A 192 21.81 -11.31 2.52
CA LYS A 192 22.75 -11.70 3.57
C LYS A 192 24.20 -11.43 3.13
N GLY A 193 24.95 -10.76 4.00
CA GLY A 193 26.36 -10.44 3.78
C GLY A 193 26.63 -9.33 2.75
N SER A 194 25.60 -8.69 2.24
CA SER A 194 25.78 -7.55 1.35
C SER A 194 26.27 -6.31 2.11
N ASP A 195 27.25 -5.61 1.56
CA ASP A 195 27.73 -4.31 2.06
C ASP A 195 26.98 -3.13 1.42
N ASP A 196 26.01 -3.38 0.53
CA ASP A 196 25.20 -2.34 -0.10
C ASP A 196 24.39 -1.56 0.96
N PRO A 197 24.66 -0.26 1.19
CA PRO A 197 23.95 0.56 2.16
C PRO A 197 22.44 0.64 1.87
N GLY A 198 22.08 0.70 0.58
CA GLY A 198 20.68 0.74 0.16
C GLY A 198 19.90 -0.51 0.55
N LEU A 199 20.54 -1.70 0.51
CA LEU A 199 19.94 -2.94 1.01
C LEU A 199 19.68 -2.88 2.52
N LYS A 200 20.68 -2.43 3.29
CA LYS A 200 20.57 -2.30 4.75
C LYS A 200 19.45 -1.33 5.17
N LEU A 201 19.19 -0.30 4.36
CA LEU A 201 18.14 0.70 4.57
C LEU A 201 16.79 0.32 3.92
N GLY A 202 16.70 -0.86 3.32
CA GLY A 202 15.47 -1.35 2.67
C GLY A 202 15.09 -0.53 1.43
N VAL A 203 16.08 0.06 0.74
CA VAL A 203 15.86 0.90 -0.45
C VAL A 203 15.42 0.04 -1.63
N GLY A 204 14.35 0.48 -2.26
CA GLY A 204 13.84 -0.01 -3.52
C GLY A 204 13.63 1.14 -4.51
N LEU A 205 12.98 0.86 -5.62
CA LEU A 205 12.57 1.83 -6.62
C LEU A 205 11.06 1.73 -6.83
N SER A 206 10.40 2.87 -6.76
CA SER A 206 9.12 3.13 -7.41
C SER A 206 9.17 4.53 -8.02
N ILE A 207 8.72 4.67 -9.25
CA ILE A 207 8.58 5.97 -9.93
C ILE A 207 7.20 6.00 -10.55
N GLU A 208 6.47 7.04 -10.20
CA GLU A 208 5.14 7.36 -10.72
C GLU A 208 5.16 8.83 -11.16
N GLN A 209 4.65 9.13 -12.35
CA GLN A 209 4.47 10.51 -12.80
C GLN A 209 3.02 10.93 -12.54
N THR A 210 2.87 11.97 -11.72
CA THR A 210 1.55 12.51 -11.40
C THR A 210 0.95 13.28 -12.57
N GLU A 211 -0.37 13.52 -12.54
CA GLU A 211 -1.11 14.38 -13.46
C GLU A 211 -0.46 15.77 -13.62
N HIS A 212 0.17 16.28 -12.58
CA HIS A 212 0.83 17.60 -12.58
C HIS A 212 2.29 17.57 -13.04
N GLY A 213 2.79 16.40 -13.49
CA GLY A 213 4.13 16.22 -14.02
C GLY A 213 5.21 15.95 -12.97
N ASN A 214 4.94 16.08 -11.69
CA ASN A 214 5.90 15.71 -10.65
C ASN A 214 6.13 14.20 -10.66
N LEU A 215 7.36 13.75 -10.43
CA LEU A 215 7.63 12.37 -10.12
C LEU A 215 7.53 12.14 -8.61
N LEU A 216 6.83 11.10 -8.23
CA LEU A 216 6.91 10.50 -6.91
C LEU A 216 7.96 9.40 -6.98
N ILE A 217 9.09 9.64 -6.32
CA ILE A 217 10.22 8.71 -6.31
C ILE A 217 10.33 8.11 -4.91
N GLY A 218 10.18 6.84 -4.82
CA GLY A 218 10.33 6.08 -3.59
C GLY A 218 11.10 4.80 -3.88
N ASN A 219 11.23 3.98 -2.94
CA ASN A 219 10.90 4.10 -1.52
C ASN A 219 11.93 3.30 -0.71
N ASN A 220 11.76 3.33 0.59
CA ASN A 220 12.43 2.37 1.45
C ASN A 220 11.41 1.67 2.38
N ARG A 221 11.89 0.72 3.16
CA ARG A 221 11.09 -0.02 4.14
C ARG A 221 11.91 -0.26 5.39
N GLU A 222 11.56 0.44 6.47
CA GLU A 222 12.27 0.36 7.73
C GLU A 222 11.31 0.34 8.93
N PHE A 223 11.71 -0.29 10.01
CA PHE A 223 10.97 -0.28 11.28
C PHE A 223 11.56 0.80 12.19
N ALA A 224 11.03 2.01 12.09
CA ALA A 224 11.45 3.20 12.85
C ALA A 224 10.42 3.61 13.93
N GLY A 225 9.57 2.69 14.37
CA GLY A 225 8.45 3.01 15.24
C GLY A 225 7.49 3.99 14.56
N TYR A 226 6.96 4.93 15.33
CA TYR A 226 6.03 5.96 14.84
C TYR A 226 6.74 7.25 14.38
N ASP A 227 8.06 7.21 14.16
CA ASP A 227 8.78 8.34 13.59
C ASP A 227 8.43 8.53 12.10
N VAL A 228 7.92 9.71 11.78
CA VAL A 228 7.55 10.15 10.42
C VAL A 228 8.55 11.14 9.83
N SER A 229 9.71 11.32 10.42
CA SER A 229 10.77 12.15 9.85
C SER A 229 11.37 11.50 8.60
N THR A 230 11.97 12.30 7.73
CA THR A 230 12.77 11.82 6.61
C THR A 230 14.26 11.85 6.95
N SER A 231 15.00 10.83 6.52
CA SER A 231 16.43 10.69 6.73
C SER A 231 17.20 11.04 5.47
N PHE A 232 18.14 11.98 5.58
CA PHE A 232 19.02 12.34 4.45
C PHE A 232 19.83 11.14 3.93
N GLU A 233 20.24 10.24 4.82
CA GLU A 233 20.96 9.03 4.44
C GLU A 233 20.10 8.13 3.54
N VAL A 234 18.85 7.88 3.94
CA VAL A 234 17.90 7.08 3.13
C VAL A 234 17.63 7.74 1.79
N LEU A 235 17.34 9.05 1.79
CA LEU A 235 17.03 9.79 0.57
C LEU A 235 18.21 9.77 -0.42
N ARG A 236 19.45 9.91 0.09
CA ARG A 236 20.67 9.80 -0.72
C ARG A 236 20.79 8.42 -1.37
N GLU A 237 20.56 7.33 -0.60
CA GLU A 237 20.63 5.98 -1.14
C GLU A 237 19.50 5.68 -2.13
N VAL A 238 18.32 6.26 -1.93
CA VAL A 238 17.24 6.21 -2.93
C VAL A 238 17.66 6.92 -4.22
N CYS A 239 18.23 8.12 -4.14
CA CYS A 239 18.75 8.84 -5.31
C CYS A 239 19.83 8.03 -6.04
N ASN A 240 20.80 7.47 -5.30
CA ASN A 240 21.86 6.62 -5.85
C ASN A 240 21.28 5.40 -6.58
N TYR A 241 20.25 4.78 -6.00
CA TYR A 241 19.64 3.60 -6.58
C TYR A 241 18.80 3.93 -7.82
N VAL A 242 17.96 4.96 -7.75
CA VAL A 242 17.07 5.37 -8.83
C VAL A 242 17.82 5.82 -10.07
N THR A 243 18.92 6.58 -9.90
CA THR A 243 19.73 7.06 -11.02
C THR A 243 20.49 5.96 -11.75
N ARG A 244 20.61 4.75 -11.18
CA ARG A 244 21.12 3.57 -11.90
C ARG A 244 20.13 3.09 -12.95
N PHE A 245 18.83 3.20 -12.69
CA PHE A 245 17.74 2.80 -13.59
C PHE A 245 17.38 3.90 -14.59
N VAL A 246 17.40 5.16 -14.13
CA VAL A 246 16.99 6.33 -14.90
C VAL A 246 18.06 7.43 -14.73
N PRO A 247 19.16 7.38 -15.52
CA PRO A 247 20.34 8.23 -15.29
C PRO A 247 20.10 9.74 -15.38
N PHE A 248 19.15 10.21 -16.18
CA PHE A 248 18.88 11.64 -16.32
C PHE A 248 18.31 12.27 -15.03
N LEU A 249 17.73 11.49 -14.13
CA LEU A 249 17.17 11.99 -12.87
C LEU A 249 18.22 12.61 -11.94
N LYS A 250 19.50 12.39 -12.19
CA LYS A 250 20.60 13.07 -11.46
C LYS A 250 20.55 14.60 -11.58
N ASP A 251 19.95 15.11 -12.64
CA ASP A 251 19.89 16.55 -12.97
C ASP A 251 18.51 17.16 -12.63
N VAL A 252 17.60 16.39 -12.02
CA VAL A 252 16.25 16.81 -11.66
C VAL A 252 16.19 17.24 -10.19
N ASN A 253 15.55 18.38 -9.93
CA ASN A 253 15.45 18.93 -8.58
C ASN A 253 14.37 18.20 -7.75
N ILE A 254 14.70 17.90 -6.49
CA ILE A 254 13.74 17.45 -5.48
C ILE A 254 13.17 18.70 -4.78
N ILE A 255 11.86 18.86 -4.83
CA ILE A 255 11.15 20.00 -4.23
C ILE A 255 10.53 19.68 -2.87
N ARG A 256 10.31 18.39 -2.58
CA ARG A 256 9.73 17.95 -1.32
C ARG A 256 10.15 16.51 -1.00
N THR A 257 10.17 16.22 0.31
CA THR A 257 10.25 14.87 0.85
C THR A 257 9.18 14.66 1.90
N PHE A 258 8.67 13.45 2.00
CA PHE A 258 7.74 13.06 3.06
C PHE A 258 7.89 11.58 3.39
N SER A 259 7.32 11.17 4.50
CA SER A 259 7.27 9.77 4.91
C SER A 259 5.87 9.37 5.37
N GLY A 260 5.61 8.07 5.36
CA GLY A 260 4.39 7.48 5.86
C GLY A 260 4.65 6.16 6.56
N LEU A 261 3.70 5.75 7.39
CA LEU A 261 3.77 4.50 8.17
C LEU A 261 2.82 3.48 7.57
N ARG A 262 3.39 2.49 6.87
CA ARG A 262 2.60 1.36 6.38
C ARG A 262 2.21 0.45 7.54
N PRO A 263 0.95 0.02 7.62
CA PRO A 263 0.50 -0.95 8.62
C PRO A 263 0.95 -2.36 8.23
N PHE A 264 2.17 -2.72 8.59
CA PHE A 264 2.74 -4.03 8.29
C PHE A 264 2.19 -5.07 9.25
N CYS A 265 1.53 -6.09 8.71
CA CYS A 265 1.12 -7.27 9.45
C CYS A 265 2.22 -8.34 9.41
N GLU A 266 2.50 -9.01 10.52
CA GLU A 266 3.66 -9.91 10.64
C GLU A 266 3.61 -11.10 9.67
N ASP A 267 2.43 -11.57 9.31
CA ASP A 267 2.25 -12.66 8.32
C ASP A 267 2.12 -12.17 6.87
N GLY A 268 2.24 -10.85 6.65
CA GLY A 268 2.16 -10.22 5.32
C GLY A 268 0.76 -10.13 4.73
N SER A 269 -0.30 -10.46 5.50
CA SER A 269 -1.68 -10.41 5.05
C SER A 269 -2.49 -9.38 5.86
N PRO A 270 -3.46 -8.66 5.25
CA PRO A 270 -4.30 -7.72 5.99
C PRO A 270 -5.17 -8.44 7.01
N ILE A 271 -5.68 -7.68 7.98
CA ILE A 271 -6.68 -8.14 8.93
C ILE A 271 -8.01 -7.52 8.55
N ILE A 272 -8.92 -8.34 8.03
CA ILE A 272 -10.24 -7.92 7.56
C ILE A 272 -11.29 -8.89 8.12
N GLY A 273 -12.28 -8.35 8.82
CA GLY A 273 -13.39 -9.16 9.30
C GLY A 273 -13.74 -8.96 10.77
N ALA A 274 -14.87 -9.54 11.17
CA ALA A 274 -15.28 -9.61 12.55
C ALA A 274 -14.39 -10.58 13.32
N THR A 275 -14.20 -10.34 14.62
CA THR A 275 -13.49 -11.25 15.50
C THR A 275 -14.42 -11.90 16.52
N LYS A 276 -14.19 -13.18 16.81
CA LYS A 276 -14.88 -13.92 17.87
C LYS A 276 -14.44 -13.47 19.26
N ALA A 277 -13.26 -12.86 19.38
CA ALA A 277 -12.72 -12.38 20.65
C ALA A 277 -13.59 -11.27 21.26
N LEU A 278 -14.21 -10.43 20.43
CA LEU A 278 -15.10 -9.35 20.87
C LEU A 278 -16.22 -9.14 19.83
N PRO A 279 -17.40 -9.72 20.04
CA PRO A 279 -18.57 -9.46 19.21
C PRO A 279 -18.86 -7.98 19.03
N GLY A 280 -19.12 -7.57 17.79
CA GLY A 280 -19.31 -6.17 17.41
C GLY A 280 -18.02 -5.43 17.01
N LEU A 281 -16.84 -6.06 17.15
CA LEU A 281 -15.58 -5.48 16.64
C LEU A 281 -15.24 -6.07 15.27
N ILE A 282 -14.96 -5.18 14.31
CA ILE A 282 -14.51 -5.53 12.95
C ILE A 282 -13.18 -4.87 12.69
N PHE A 283 -12.24 -5.60 12.10
CA PHE A 283 -10.98 -5.05 11.64
C PHE A 283 -10.98 -4.79 10.14
N ALA A 284 -10.33 -3.70 9.71
CA ALA A 284 -10.03 -3.36 8.33
C ALA A 284 -8.66 -2.66 8.29
N THR A 285 -7.58 -3.41 8.50
CA THR A 285 -6.23 -2.88 8.71
C THR A 285 -5.16 -3.84 8.19
N GLY A 286 -3.89 -3.45 8.27
CA GLY A 286 -2.77 -4.33 7.94
C GLY A 286 -2.46 -4.48 6.45
N HIS A 287 -2.97 -3.61 5.59
CA HIS A 287 -2.82 -3.71 4.13
C HIS A 287 -1.41 -3.36 3.61
N GLU A 288 -0.51 -2.94 4.47
CA GLU A 288 0.87 -2.56 4.16
C GLU A 288 0.96 -1.57 2.97
N GLY A 289 1.63 -1.92 1.88
CA GLY A 289 1.77 -1.12 0.67
C GLY A 289 0.61 -1.24 -0.33
N ASP A 290 -0.30 -2.18 -0.12
CA ASP A 290 -1.37 -2.52 -1.07
C ASP A 290 -2.72 -1.88 -0.71
N GLY A 291 -2.75 -1.05 0.34
CA GLY A 291 -3.98 -0.50 0.91
C GLY A 291 -4.79 0.34 -0.07
N ILE A 292 -4.17 1.17 -0.90
CA ILE A 292 -4.87 1.97 -1.91
C ILE A 292 -5.59 1.05 -2.90
N ALA A 293 -4.87 0.07 -3.47
CA ALA A 293 -5.45 -0.87 -4.42
C ALA A 293 -6.59 -1.70 -3.82
N LEU A 294 -6.52 -2.03 -2.52
CA LEU A 294 -7.48 -2.91 -1.84
C LEU A 294 -8.62 -2.16 -1.13
N ALA A 295 -8.53 -0.84 -0.97
CA ALA A 295 -9.51 -0.06 -0.19
C ALA A 295 -10.96 -0.22 -0.68
N PRO A 296 -11.28 -0.15 -2.00
CA PRO A 296 -12.66 -0.28 -2.44
C PRO A 296 -13.28 -1.64 -2.07
N ILE A 297 -12.61 -2.74 -2.37
CA ILE A 297 -13.12 -4.08 -2.05
C ILE A 297 -13.18 -4.31 -0.53
N THR A 298 -12.24 -3.77 0.24
CA THR A 298 -12.29 -3.84 1.71
C THR A 298 -13.52 -3.14 2.25
N GLY A 299 -13.85 -1.97 1.70
CA GLY A 299 -15.07 -1.24 2.07
C GLY A 299 -16.34 -2.04 1.80
N GLU A 300 -16.45 -2.70 0.63
CA GLU A 300 -17.57 -3.59 0.30
C GLU A 300 -17.66 -4.75 1.29
N LEU A 301 -16.55 -5.46 1.53
CA LEU A 301 -16.52 -6.62 2.44
C LEU A 301 -16.94 -6.24 3.87
N VAL A 302 -16.49 -5.10 4.37
CA VAL A 302 -16.88 -4.60 5.69
C VAL A 302 -18.36 -4.21 5.72
N SER A 303 -18.86 -3.57 4.65
CA SER A 303 -20.29 -3.24 4.51
C SER A 303 -21.18 -4.50 4.52
N ASP A 304 -20.77 -5.54 3.79
CA ASP A 304 -21.46 -6.82 3.75
C ASP A 304 -21.52 -7.47 5.13
N LEU A 305 -20.39 -7.49 5.85
CA LEU A 305 -20.33 -8.01 7.23
C LEU A 305 -21.30 -7.29 8.17
N ILE A 306 -21.38 -5.96 8.08
CA ILE A 306 -22.25 -5.16 8.94
C ILE A 306 -23.73 -5.39 8.61
N LYS A 307 -24.07 -5.50 7.33
CA LYS A 307 -25.45 -5.61 6.88
C LYS A 307 -26.00 -7.04 6.95
N GLU A 308 -25.17 -8.01 6.53
CA GLU A 308 -25.60 -9.37 6.28
C GLU A 308 -24.94 -10.41 7.21
N GLY A 309 -23.91 -10.01 7.96
CA GLY A 309 -23.09 -10.91 8.79
C GLY A 309 -22.20 -11.86 8.00
N LYS A 310 -22.14 -11.73 6.68
CA LYS A 310 -21.33 -12.56 5.77
C LYS A 310 -20.85 -11.75 4.58
N THR A 311 -19.82 -12.22 3.89
CA THR A 311 -19.25 -11.61 2.69
C THR A 311 -19.46 -12.49 1.46
N LYS A 312 -19.44 -11.89 0.26
CA LYS A 312 -19.48 -12.60 -1.02
C LYS A 312 -18.24 -13.47 -1.28
N HIS A 313 -17.10 -13.11 -0.68
CA HIS A 313 -15.85 -13.85 -0.75
C HIS A 313 -15.54 -14.51 0.59
N ASP A 314 -14.86 -15.64 0.54
CA ASP A 314 -14.26 -16.22 1.75
C ASP A 314 -13.06 -15.38 2.18
N ILE A 315 -13.19 -14.70 3.31
CA ILE A 315 -12.16 -13.89 3.94
C ILE A 315 -11.62 -14.49 5.24
N SER A 316 -11.90 -15.77 5.48
CA SER A 316 -11.48 -16.47 6.72
C SER A 316 -9.98 -16.39 6.96
N SER A 317 -9.17 -16.44 5.89
CA SER A 317 -7.71 -16.28 5.94
C SER A 317 -7.24 -14.89 6.37
N PHE A 318 -8.12 -13.88 6.30
CA PHE A 318 -7.84 -12.50 6.72
C PHE A 318 -8.38 -12.18 8.12
N SER A 319 -9.11 -13.13 8.75
CA SER A 319 -9.66 -12.93 10.09
C SER A 319 -8.54 -12.66 11.12
N TYR A 320 -8.79 -11.74 12.06
CA TYR A 320 -7.94 -11.55 13.24
C TYR A 320 -7.79 -12.85 14.05
N ASP A 321 -8.81 -13.69 14.04
CA ASP A 321 -8.84 -14.93 14.83
C ASP A 321 -7.71 -15.91 14.48
N ARG A 322 -7.02 -15.74 13.33
CA ARG A 322 -5.83 -16.52 12.96
C ARG A 322 -4.63 -16.31 13.89
N PHE A 323 -4.64 -15.24 14.69
CA PHE A 323 -3.62 -14.92 15.70
C PHE A 323 -4.02 -15.34 17.11
N ILE A 324 -5.26 -15.78 17.34
CA ILE A 324 -5.73 -16.28 18.63
C ILE A 324 -5.27 -17.73 18.78
N LYS A 325 -4.48 -17.99 19.81
CA LYS A 325 -3.99 -19.35 20.12
C LYS A 325 -4.99 -20.10 20.99
#